data_54773f39a14d0454860cc5c6702f57e4
#
_entry.id   54773f39a14d0454860cc5c6702f57e4
#
_cell.length_a   1.000
_cell.length_b   1.000
_cell.length_c   1.000
_cell.angle_alpha   90.00
_cell.angle_beta   90.00
_cell.angle_gamma   90.00
#
_symmetry.space_group_name_H-M   'P 1'
#
loop_
_entity.id
_entity.type
_entity.pdbx_description
1 polymer ?
#
loop_
_entity_poly.entity_id
_entity_poly.type
_entity_poly.pdbx_seq_one_letter_code
_entity_poly.pdbx_strand_id
1 'polypeptide(L)'
;MSTTKTRRSLSLLAAFAVAAGALALPAATSPTQAAPTFGLAATQERAPSLVDLDTHRTGSLTIHKLIKDSTNGTAPGNGLEDATATGTPLDGAEFTVERLTNVDLTTQAGWEKLLSYNGDVAAAKNDGTDAAQVKTTAGGGLAEFDGLTLGAYVVEETVTPPGYVGSKPFIITVPMTHPTDLNKWVYDVHAYPKNTKAGLEKTVNDTNTPAVGSPISYTIKSDVPAVETLDYYDVVDQYDKRVQLPEANVALKLINGKTGDVTLTKDVDYKLKAADGTDGKTKFWTAEFTQAGRKKLIDNRKDDTTKVQMDLSGTVNEPVGTDGIYKNTGYLLPSAPSNGWTPGSGTVPPPGTPKSEVVSKFGKVKITKTSSKAKPDGSFDKLSGAKFAVYKCTPQSTPTANFDSVDATLDQQLTVNGATEFTTGTDGTVTIDGLRNNDWENNEAVANPGYYCLVETKAPDGYELQARPIAFQILQTNSTTANTYTLETTVKDVPKNGGFNLPVTGAAGIGVLIGAGTLLVGGAGAIALANKRRKDQADS
;
A
#
# COMPACT_ATOMS: atom_id res chain seq x y z
N MET A 1 -34.00 -17.22 43.46
CA MET A 1 -34.12 -15.83 43.97
C MET A 1 -33.04 -15.00 43.31
N SER A 2 -33.45 -14.04 42.66
CA SER A 2 -32.88 -12.79 42.18
C SER A 2 -32.93 -12.59 40.67
N THR A 3 -33.68 -11.63 40.34
CA THR A 3 -34.28 -11.20 39.10
C THR A 3 -33.30 -10.51 38.15
N THR A 4 -33.27 -10.96 36.91
CA THR A 4 -32.58 -10.35 35.80
C THR A 4 -33.43 -9.25 35.18
N LYS A 5 -32.97 -8.01 35.18
CA LYS A 5 -33.59 -6.88 34.45
C LYS A 5 -32.97 -6.76 33.06
N THR A 6 -33.75 -7.14 32.05
CA THR A 6 -33.47 -6.90 30.63
C THR A 6 -33.72 -5.41 30.33
N ARG A 7 -32.70 -4.67 29.92
CA ARG A 7 -32.87 -3.36 29.29
C ARG A 7 -32.89 -3.53 27.77
N ARG A 8 -34.02 -3.25 27.17
CA ARG A 8 -34.20 -3.07 25.72
C ARG A 8 -33.67 -1.70 25.34
N SER A 9 -32.67 -1.69 24.47
CA SER A 9 -32.22 -0.48 23.76
C SER A 9 -33.15 -0.25 22.56
N LEU A 10 -33.85 0.86 22.56
CA LEU A 10 -34.54 1.38 21.39
C LEU A 10 -33.52 1.95 20.40
N SER A 11 -33.47 1.41 19.21
CA SER A 11 -32.83 2.01 18.05
C SER A 11 -33.70 3.17 17.54
N LEU A 12 -33.21 4.40 17.63
CA LEU A 12 -33.82 5.55 16.97
C LEU A 12 -33.48 5.50 15.47
N LEU A 13 -34.50 5.19 14.66
CA LEU A 13 -34.50 5.57 13.24
C LEU A 13 -34.79 7.08 13.19
N ALA A 14 -33.87 7.87 12.67
CA ALA A 14 -34.15 9.25 12.30
C ALA A 14 -34.93 9.24 10.98
N ALA A 15 -36.22 9.36 11.08
CA ALA A 15 -37.09 9.62 9.94
C ALA A 15 -37.09 11.13 9.65
N PHE A 16 -36.79 11.50 8.41
CA PHE A 16 -37.03 12.85 7.89
C PHE A 16 -38.52 13.14 7.90
N ALA A 17 -38.95 14.06 8.77
CA ALA A 17 -40.32 14.57 8.77
C ALA A 17 -40.38 15.78 7.84
N VAL A 18 -40.87 15.57 6.63
CA VAL A 18 -41.45 16.64 5.82
C VAL A 18 -42.79 16.99 6.43
N ALA A 19 -42.96 18.19 6.97
CA ALA A 19 -44.22 18.68 7.50
C ALA A 19 -45.17 18.99 6.33
N ALA A 20 -45.95 17.99 5.92
CA ALA A 20 -47.16 18.23 5.12
C ALA A 20 -48.31 18.55 6.08
N GLY A 21 -48.73 19.80 6.10
CA GLY A 21 -49.93 20.22 6.84
C GLY A 21 -51.18 19.59 6.23
N ALA A 22 -51.75 18.59 6.90
CA ALA A 22 -53.06 18.08 6.60
C ALA A 22 -54.11 18.88 7.37
N LEU A 23 -54.99 19.58 6.67
CA LEU A 23 -56.20 20.18 7.18
C LEU A 23 -57.17 19.07 7.61
N ALA A 24 -57.38 18.92 8.91
CA ALA A 24 -58.49 18.16 9.47
C ALA A 24 -59.59 19.13 9.90
N LEU A 25 -60.77 18.98 9.33
CA LEU A 25 -61.99 19.69 9.76
C LEU A 25 -62.47 19.15 11.11
N PRO A 26 -62.76 20.00 12.09
CA PRO A 26 -63.42 19.57 13.33
C PRO A 26 -64.93 19.66 13.22
N ALA A 27 -65.59 18.66 13.81
CA ALA A 27 -67.03 18.64 14.03
C ALA A 27 -67.45 19.70 15.07
N ALA A 28 -68.60 20.30 14.82
CA ALA A 28 -69.17 21.40 15.59
C ALA A 28 -69.64 20.99 16.98
N THR A 29 -69.34 21.81 18.00
CA THR A 29 -70.16 22.05 19.16
C THR A 29 -70.04 23.53 19.55
N SER A 30 -71.19 24.17 19.68
CA SER A 30 -71.42 25.63 19.97
C SER A 30 -71.36 25.93 21.46
N PRO A 31 -71.61 27.17 21.92
CA PRO A 31 -70.60 28.20 22.14
C PRO A 31 -70.60 28.72 23.60
N THR A 32 -69.49 29.32 23.99
CA THR A 32 -69.53 30.33 25.06
C THR A 32 -68.63 31.49 24.65
N GLN A 33 -69.28 32.69 24.59
CA GLN A 33 -68.60 33.95 24.27
C GLN A 33 -67.65 34.38 25.41
N ALA A 34 -66.44 34.73 25.07
CA ALA A 34 -65.62 35.64 25.88
C ALA A 34 -65.05 36.72 24.95
N ALA A 35 -65.04 37.95 25.41
CA ALA A 35 -64.70 39.15 24.67
C ALA A 35 -63.27 39.19 24.07
N PRO A 36 -63.06 40.00 23.02
CA PRO A 36 -61.81 40.05 22.30
C PRO A 36 -60.74 40.84 23.05
N THR A 37 -59.70 40.21 23.47
CA THR A 37 -58.43 40.88 23.77
C THR A 37 -57.64 41.03 22.44
N PHE A 38 -57.44 42.30 22.06
CA PHE A 38 -56.51 42.63 20.97
C PHE A 38 -55.09 42.30 21.42
N GLY A 39 -54.64 41.05 21.12
CA GLY A 39 -53.23 40.69 21.12
C GLY A 39 -52.65 41.16 19.79
N LEU A 40 -51.57 41.92 19.87
CA LEU A 40 -50.72 42.24 18.69
C LEU A 40 -50.43 40.96 17.98
N ALA A 41 -50.88 40.84 16.73
CA ALA A 41 -50.53 39.73 15.85
C ALA A 41 -48.99 39.72 15.71
N ALA A 42 -48.37 38.65 16.21
CA ALA A 42 -47.02 38.33 15.76
C ALA A 42 -47.06 38.28 14.24
N THR A 43 -46.28 39.11 13.59
CA THR A 43 -46.08 39.05 12.13
C THR A 43 -45.56 37.66 11.82
N GLN A 44 -46.43 36.78 11.35
CA GLN A 44 -46.00 35.52 10.79
C GLN A 44 -45.12 35.88 9.58
N GLU A 45 -43.83 35.64 9.71
CA GLU A 45 -42.93 35.80 8.57
C GLU A 45 -43.43 34.87 7.44
N ARG A 46 -43.81 35.50 6.34
CA ARG A 46 -44.36 34.82 5.18
C ARG A 46 -43.20 34.12 4.46
N ALA A 47 -43.36 32.84 4.15
CA ALA A 47 -42.42 32.12 3.26
C ALA A 47 -42.29 32.86 1.91
N PRO A 48 -41.10 32.81 1.25
CA PRO A 48 -40.91 33.42 -0.07
C PRO A 48 -42.02 32.98 -1.03
N SER A 49 -42.52 33.92 -1.79
CA SER A 49 -43.57 33.70 -2.78
C SER A 49 -42.92 33.64 -4.19
N LEU A 50 -43.51 32.87 -5.10
CA LEU A 50 -43.08 32.90 -6.52
C LEU A 50 -43.21 34.31 -7.12
N VAL A 51 -44.06 35.16 -6.54
CA VAL A 51 -44.20 36.58 -6.95
C VAL A 51 -42.94 37.39 -6.61
N ASP A 52 -42.21 37.01 -5.56
CA ASP A 52 -40.98 37.68 -5.13
C ASP A 52 -39.74 37.18 -5.86
N LEU A 53 -39.90 36.22 -6.77
CA LEU A 53 -38.84 35.66 -7.58
C LEU A 53 -38.50 36.60 -8.76
N ASP A 54 -37.29 37.17 -8.75
CA ASP A 54 -36.82 38.00 -9.87
C ASP A 54 -36.35 37.10 -11.02
N THR A 55 -37.24 36.91 -12.01
CA THR A 55 -37.00 36.06 -13.19
C THR A 55 -35.99 36.62 -14.17
N HIS A 56 -35.57 37.86 -14.01
CA HIS A 56 -34.57 38.53 -14.87
C HIS A 56 -33.16 38.49 -14.28
N ARG A 57 -33.06 38.11 -13.01
CA ARG A 57 -31.77 37.98 -12.32
C ARG A 57 -31.14 36.62 -12.59
N THR A 58 -29.85 36.61 -12.87
CA THR A 58 -29.04 35.38 -12.79
C THR A 58 -28.48 35.22 -11.39
N GLY A 59 -28.11 33.98 -11.02
CA GLY A 59 -27.44 33.69 -9.78
C GLY A 59 -26.06 33.06 -9.99
N SER A 60 -25.46 32.65 -8.89
CA SER A 60 -24.17 31.92 -8.88
C SER A 60 -24.24 30.68 -7.99
N LEU A 61 -23.33 29.75 -8.24
CA LEU A 61 -23.06 28.62 -7.35
C LEU A 61 -21.55 28.56 -7.09
N THR A 62 -21.16 28.74 -5.83
CA THR A 62 -19.78 28.59 -5.40
C THR A 62 -19.62 27.27 -4.66
N ILE A 63 -18.77 26.41 -5.19
CA ILE A 63 -18.36 25.15 -4.57
C ILE A 63 -17.13 25.43 -3.70
N HIS A 64 -17.22 25.10 -2.41
CA HIS A 64 -16.13 25.10 -1.46
C HIS A 64 -15.74 23.63 -1.19
N LYS A 65 -14.79 23.12 -1.94
CA LYS A 65 -14.35 21.73 -1.83
C LYS A 65 -13.44 21.52 -0.63
N LEU A 66 -13.81 20.59 0.25
CA LEU A 66 -13.08 20.31 1.49
C LEU A 66 -12.70 18.82 1.59
N ILE A 67 -11.68 18.53 2.41
CA ILE A 67 -11.37 17.18 2.86
C ILE A 67 -12.22 16.88 4.09
N LYS A 68 -12.88 15.73 4.09
CA LYS A 68 -13.61 15.22 5.26
C LYS A 68 -12.61 14.79 6.34
N ASP A 69 -12.75 15.34 7.53
CA ASP A 69 -12.01 14.94 8.72
C ASP A 69 -12.98 14.69 9.90
N SER A 70 -12.46 14.26 11.05
CA SER A 70 -13.26 13.96 12.23
C SER A 70 -13.87 15.20 12.89
N THR A 71 -13.42 16.39 12.52
CA THR A 71 -13.86 17.68 13.10
C THR A 71 -14.95 18.34 12.26
N ASN A 72 -15.12 17.90 11.01
CA ASN A 72 -16.12 18.45 10.10
C ASN A 72 -17.53 18.08 10.57
N GLY A 73 -18.35 19.08 10.78
CA GLY A 73 -19.77 18.88 11.10
C GLY A 73 -20.48 18.01 10.06
N THR A 74 -21.46 17.25 10.52
CA THR A 74 -22.33 16.40 9.67
C THR A 74 -23.59 17.11 9.21
N ALA A 75 -23.80 18.37 9.62
CA ALA A 75 -24.96 19.15 9.21
C ALA A 75 -24.94 19.41 7.71
N PRO A 76 -26.07 19.29 7.01
CA PRO A 76 -26.21 19.70 5.62
C PRO A 76 -25.88 21.19 5.47
N GLY A 77 -25.27 21.59 4.36
CA GLY A 77 -25.13 22.98 3.98
C GLY A 77 -26.51 23.66 3.83
N ASN A 78 -26.58 24.93 4.10
CA ASN A 78 -27.82 25.72 4.06
C ASN A 78 -27.88 26.67 2.86
N GLY A 79 -26.92 26.57 1.92
CA GLY A 79 -26.85 27.40 0.73
C GLY A 79 -26.25 28.79 0.93
N LEU A 80 -25.92 29.20 2.14
CA LEU A 80 -25.25 30.46 2.45
C LEU A 80 -23.74 30.25 2.54
N GLU A 81 -22.99 31.35 2.35
CA GLU A 81 -21.58 31.37 2.65
C GLU A 81 -21.36 31.12 4.16
N ASP A 82 -20.56 30.12 4.49
CA ASP A 82 -20.23 29.74 5.85
C ASP A 82 -18.75 29.99 6.14
N ALA A 83 -18.45 31.16 6.70
CA ALA A 83 -17.09 31.53 7.11
C ALA A 83 -16.56 30.64 8.27
N THR A 84 -17.42 29.82 8.88
CA THR A 84 -17.04 28.88 9.96
C THR A 84 -16.89 27.44 9.48
N ALA A 85 -17.10 27.19 8.19
CA ALA A 85 -16.92 25.87 7.61
C ALA A 85 -15.49 25.35 7.85
N THR A 86 -15.39 24.25 8.61
CA THR A 86 -14.11 23.62 8.95
C THR A 86 -13.76 22.55 7.93
N GLY A 87 -12.48 22.37 7.69
CA GLY A 87 -11.91 21.37 6.80
C GLY A 87 -10.76 21.94 5.99
N THR A 88 -9.86 21.06 5.56
CA THR A 88 -8.77 21.45 4.64
C THR A 88 -9.33 21.62 3.24
N PRO A 89 -9.10 22.77 2.57
CA PRO A 89 -9.48 22.96 1.18
C PRO A 89 -8.82 21.92 0.26
N LEU A 90 -9.54 21.53 -0.81
CA LEU A 90 -9.06 20.54 -1.77
C LEU A 90 -9.16 21.09 -3.20
N ASP A 91 -8.02 21.41 -3.79
CA ASP A 91 -7.89 21.79 -5.19
C ASP A 91 -7.86 20.56 -6.12
N GLY A 92 -8.18 20.76 -7.40
CA GLY A 92 -8.08 19.73 -8.44
C GLY A 92 -9.32 18.84 -8.59
N ALA A 93 -10.38 19.06 -7.84
CA ALA A 93 -11.67 18.40 -8.07
C ALA A 93 -12.42 19.09 -9.20
N GLU A 94 -12.81 18.34 -10.24
CA GLU A 94 -13.61 18.88 -11.34
C GLU A 94 -15.10 18.66 -11.05
N PHE A 95 -15.88 19.73 -11.22
CA PHE A 95 -17.32 19.71 -11.08
C PHE A 95 -18.01 20.05 -12.37
N THR A 96 -19.09 19.32 -12.66
CA THR A 96 -20.07 19.68 -13.68
C THR A 96 -21.34 20.19 -13.01
N VAL A 97 -21.93 21.23 -13.62
CA VAL A 97 -23.20 21.83 -13.23
C VAL A 97 -24.13 21.81 -14.44
N GLU A 98 -25.21 21.04 -14.37
CA GLU A 98 -26.17 20.84 -15.47
C GLU A 98 -27.56 21.26 -15.03
N ARG A 99 -28.19 22.21 -15.75
CA ARG A 99 -29.55 22.67 -15.45
C ARG A 99 -30.57 21.62 -15.92
N LEU A 100 -31.54 21.32 -15.05
CA LEU A 100 -32.68 20.43 -15.38
C LEU A 100 -33.66 21.17 -16.29
N THR A 101 -33.91 20.66 -17.51
CA THR A 101 -34.73 21.32 -18.53
C THR A 101 -36.24 21.26 -18.20
N ASN A 102 -36.66 20.24 -17.48
CA ASN A 102 -38.08 19.96 -17.16
C ASN A 102 -38.52 20.50 -15.78
N VAL A 103 -37.69 21.37 -15.16
CA VAL A 103 -37.97 22.01 -13.87
C VAL A 103 -38.03 23.52 -14.02
N ASP A 104 -39.24 24.07 -14.05
CA ASP A 104 -39.45 25.51 -14.09
C ASP A 104 -39.78 26.04 -12.69
N LEU A 105 -38.81 26.66 -12.03
CA LEU A 105 -38.95 27.22 -10.67
C LEU A 105 -39.88 28.42 -10.59
N THR A 106 -40.36 28.97 -11.69
CA THR A 106 -41.38 30.04 -11.71
C THR A 106 -42.78 29.49 -11.52
N THR A 107 -42.95 28.17 -11.52
CA THR A 107 -44.26 27.53 -11.41
C THR A 107 -44.31 26.53 -10.26
N GLN A 108 -45.50 26.38 -9.68
CA GLN A 108 -45.76 25.35 -8.66
C GLN A 108 -45.49 23.93 -9.24
N ALA A 109 -45.89 23.67 -10.47
CA ALA A 109 -45.66 22.39 -11.14
C ALA A 109 -44.18 22.05 -11.26
N GLY A 110 -43.30 23.04 -11.50
CA GLY A 110 -41.85 22.84 -11.55
C GLY A 110 -41.27 22.44 -10.21
N TRP A 111 -41.74 23.05 -9.12
CA TRP A 111 -41.37 22.64 -7.75
C TRP A 111 -41.87 21.24 -7.39
N GLU A 112 -43.11 20.89 -7.76
CA GLU A 112 -43.63 19.52 -7.61
C GLU A 112 -42.83 18.51 -8.42
N LYS A 113 -42.43 18.87 -9.64
CA LYS A 113 -41.56 18.04 -10.47
C LYS A 113 -40.19 17.82 -9.83
N LEU A 114 -39.56 18.87 -9.30
CA LEU A 114 -38.30 18.77 -8.56
C LEU A 114 -38.42 17.82 -7.35
N LEU A 115 -39.48 17.97 -6.58
CA LEU A 115 -39.76 17.10 -5.43
C LEU A 115 -39.94 15.64 -5.84
N SER A 116 -40.52 15.38 -7.02
CA SER A 116 -40.77 14.01 -7.52
C SER A 116 -39.48 13.21 -7.74
N TYR A 117 -38.33 13.84 -7.95
CA TYR A 117 -37.03 13.16 -8.04
C TYR A 117 -36.55 12.63 -6.69
N ASN A 118 -37.04 13.20 -5.59
CA ASN A 118 -36.65 12.76 -4.23
C ASN A 118 -35.13 12.65 -4.02
N GLY A 119 -34.36 13.55 -4.65
CA GLY A 119 -32.89 13.54 -4.62
C GLY A 119 -32.23 12.51 -5.53
N ASP A 120 -32.98 11.75 -6.30
CA ASP A 120 -32.43 10.81 -7.29
C ASP A 120 -31.88 11.60 -8.50
N VAL A 121 -30.55 11.81 -8.47
CA VAL A 121 -29.81 12.54 -9.50
C VAL A 121 -29.89 11.80 -10.84
N ALA A 122 -29.85 10.47 -10.84
CA ALA A 122 -29.91 9.69 -12.08
C ALA A 122 -31.26 9.85 -12.77
N ALA A 123 -32.35 9.78 -12.00
CA ALA A 123 -33.70 10.03 -12.53
C ALA A 123 -33.84 11.46 -13.05
N ALA A 124 -33.29 12.47 -12.36
CA ALA A 124 -33.31 13.84 -12.78
C ALA A 124 -32.52 14.07 -14.09
N LYS A 125 -31.32 13.52 -14.23
CA LYS A 125 -30.50 13.60 -15.46
C LYS A 125 -31.18 12.90 -16.65
N ASN A 126 -31.80 11.75 -16.42
CA ASN A 126 -32.51 11.01 -17.47
C ASN A 126 -33.74 11.75 -18.02
N ASP A 127 -34.32 12.65 -17.22
CA ASP A 127 -35.48 13.46 -17.63
C ASP A 127 -35.07 14.68 -18.50
N GLY A 128 -33.78 15.03 -18.53
CA GLY A 128 -33.18 16.01 -19.41
C GLY A 128 -32.41 17.12 -18.71
N THR A 129 -31.22 17.40 -19.25
CA THR A 129 -30.34 18.48 -18.79
C THR A 129 -29.88 19.37 -19.93
N ASP A 130 -29.54 20.62 -19.63
CA ASP A 130 -28.79 21.49 -20.52
C ASP A 130 -27.32 21.06 -20.61
N ALA A 131 -26.55 21.68 -21.49
CA ALA A 131 -25.10 21.44 -21.57
C ALA A 131 -24.40 21.78 -20.25
N ALA A 132 -23.49 20.90 -19.84
CA ALA A 132 -22.73 21.05 -18.60
C ALA A 132 -21.82 22.27 -18.63
N GLN A 133 -21.82 23.06 -17.56
CA GLN A 133 -20.70 23.94 -17.21
C GLN A 133 -19.68 23.15 -16.39
N VAL A 134 -18.39 23.31 -16.69
CA VAL A 134 -17.31 22.55 -16.05
C VAL A 134 -16.32 23.50 -15.40
N LYS A 135 -15.98 23.26 -14.14
CA LYS A 135 -14.96 24.00 -13.38
C LYS A 135 -14.16 23.06 -12.50
N THR A 136 -12.86 23.35 -12.40
CA THR A 136 -11.97 22.63 -11.48
C THR A 136 -11.67 23.51 -10.28
N THR A 137 -11.71 22.93 -9.07
CA THR A 137 -11.41 23.65 -7.84
C THR A 137 -9.95 24.09 -7.79
N ALA A 138 -9.72 25.34 -7.42
CA ALA A 138 -8.40 25.96 -7.32
C ALA A 138 -8.39 27.06 -6.25
N GLY A 139 -7.18 27.48 -5.82
CA GLY A 139 -7.05 28.65 -4.96
C GLY A 139 -7.70 28.51 -3.59
N GLY A 140 -7.71 27.32 -3.02
CA GLY A 140 -8.35 27.05 -1.74
C GLY A 140 -9.65 26.26 -1.86
N GLY A 141 -9.74 25.37 -2.83
CA GLY A 141 -10.87 24.45 -3.04
C GLY A 141 -12.10 25.12 -3.68
N LEU A 142 -11.92 26.23 -4.40
CA LEU A 142 -13.04 27.02 -4.95
C LEU A 142 -13.31 26.67 -6.43
N ALA A 143 -14.60 26.51 -6.77
CA ALA A 143 -15.08 26.51 -8.15
C ALA A 143 -16.36 27.35 -8.21
N GLU A 144 -16.30 28.45 -9.01
CA GLU A 144 -17.36 29.45 -9.09
C GLU A 144 -18.09 29.35 -10.43
N PHE A 145 -19.40 29.16 -10.41
CA PHE A 145 -20.30 29.10 -11.56
C PHE A 145 -21.20 30.32 -11.54
N ASP A 146 -20.88 31.31 -12.37
CA ASP A 146 -21.58 32.59 -12.45
C ASP A 146 -22.59 32.60 -13.60
N GLY A 147 -23.52 33.54 -13.53
CA GLY A 147 -24.48 33.79 -14.60
C GLY A 147 -25.49 32.66 -14.80
N LEU A 148 -25.74 31.86 -13.77
CA LEU A 148 -26.69 30.78 -13.82
C LEU A 148 -28.12 31.32 -13.95
N THR A 149 -28.85 30.86 -14.97
CA THR A 149 -30.28 31.15 -15.10
C THR A 149 -31.06 30.46 -13.98
N LEU A 150 -32.23 30.97 -13.62
CA LEU A 150 -33.08 30.35 -12.62
C LEU A 150 -33.38 28.91 -13.00
N GLY A 151 -33.16 27.98 -12.05
CA GLY A 151 -33.40 26.56 -12.30
C GLY A 151 -32.92 25.65 -11.20
N ALA A 152 -33.25 24.38 -11.34
CA ALA A 152 -32.62 23.31 -10.56
C ALA A 152 -31.42 22.77 -11.35
N TYR A 153 -30.38 22.46 -10.65
CA TYR A 153 -29.10 22.02 -11.20
C TYR A 153 -28.64 20.71 -10.58
N VAL A 154 -28.18 19.80 -11.39
CA VAL A 154 -27.38 18.66 -10.96
C VAL A 154 -25.92 19.11 -10.85
N VAL A 155 -25.33 18.86 -9.70
CA VAL A 155 -23.92 19.12 -9.38
C VAL A 155 -23.22 17.80 -9.17
N GLU A 156 -22.20 17.51 -9.95
CA GLU A 156 -21.47 16.24 -9.90
C GLU A 156 -19.97 16.46 -9.91
N GLU A 157 -19.24 15.79 -9.03
CA GLU A 157 -17.77 15.73 -9.08
C GLU A 157 -17.36 14.69 -10.11
N THR A 158 -16.97 15.12 -11.29
CA THR A 158 -16.62 14.26 -12.43
C THR A 158 -15.18 13.78 -12.42
N VAL A 159 -14.26 14.57 -11.79
CA VAL A 159 -12.88 14.16 -11.56
C VAL A 159 -12.56 14.35 -10.09
N THR A 160 -12.26 13.22 -9.43
CA THR A 160 -11.82 13.21 -8.03
C THR A 160 -10.29 13.25 -7.96
N PRO A 161 -9.69 14.14 -7.15
CA PRO A 161 -8.25 14.14 -6.93
C PRO A 161 -7.74 12.78 -6.44
N PRO A 162 -6.55 12.33 -6.89
CA PRO A 162 -5.99 11.05 -6.50
C PRO A 162 -5.84 10.90 -4.99
N GLY A 163 -6.19 9.73 -4.45
CA GLY A 163 -6.13 9.45 -3.01
C GLY A 163 -7.39 9.83 -2.24
N TYR A 164 -8.42 10.24 -2.94
CA TYR A 164 -9.71 10.58 -2.34
C TYR A 164 -10.85 9.79 -2.95
N VAL A 165 -11.92 9.63 -2.18
CA VAL A 165 -13.25 9.25 -2.67
C VAL A 165 -14.06 10.53 -2.81
N GLY A 166 -14.64 10.75 -3.98
CA GLY A 166 -15.41 11.94 -4.33
C GLY A 166 -16.69 12.10 -3.52
N SER A 167 -17.23 13.30 -3.52
CA SER A 167 -18.56 13.60 -2.98
C SER A 167 -19.63 13.00 -3.90
N LYS A 168 -20.78 12.64 -3.30
CA LYS A 168 -21.94 12.23 -4.08
C LYS A 168 -22.48 13.41 -4.90
N PRO A 169 -23.04 13.16 -6.08
CA PRO A 169 -23.77 14.16 -6.83
C PRO A 169 -25.04 14.59 -6.07
N PHE A 170 -25.46 15.81 -6.26
CA PHE A 170 -26.65 16.36 -5.61
C PHE A 170 -27.41 17.32 -6.51
N ILE A 171 -28.65 17.60 -6.17
CA ILE A 171 -29.48 18.60 -6.83
C ILE A 171 -29.56 19.85 -5.96
N ILE A 172 -29.42 21.02 -6.58
CA ILE A 172 -29.53 22.32 -5.93
C ILE A 172 -30.35 23.27 -6.79
N THR A 173 -31.02 24.24 -6.18
CA THR A 173 -31.73 25.30 -6.91
C THR A 173 -30.98 26.61 -6.84
N VAL A 174 -31.03 27.36 -7.93
CA VAL A 174 -30.58 28.75 -8.01
C VAL A 174 -31.76 29.57 -8.53
N PRO A 175 -32.38 30.43 -7.70
CA PRO A 175 -32.06 30.67 -6.30
C PRO A 175 -32.61 29.59 -5.36
N MET A 176 -32.13 29.62 -4.12
CA MET A 176 -32.66 28.86 -3.00
C MET A 176 -33.52 29.74 -2.10
N THR A 177 -34.45 29.15 -1.34
CA THR A 177 -35.11 29.83 -0.22
C THR A 177 -34.09 30.09 0.89
N HIS A 178 -34.02 31.31 1.39
CA HIS A 178 -33.13 31.64 2.51
C HIS A 178 -33.47 30.81 3.76
N PRO A 179 -32.52 30.14 4.40
CA PRO A 179 -32.80 29.12 5.43
C PRO A 179 -33.43 29.67 6.73
N THR A 180 -33.19 30.93 7.06
CA THR A 180 -33.71 31.58 8.28
C THR A 180 -34.66 32.72 7.98
N ASP A 181 -34.43 33.47 6.90
CA ASP A 181 -35.34 34.56 6.46
C ASP A 181 -36.19 34.03 5.29
N LEU A 182 -37.25 33.32 5.61
CA LEU A 182 -38.10 32.61 4.66
C LEU A 182 -38.79 33.52 3.62
N ASN A 183 -38.64 34.84 3.75
CA ASN A 183 -39.16 35.83 2.80
C ASN A 183 -38.17 36.26 1.73
N LYS A 184 -37.00 35.62 1.70
CA LYS A 184 -35.92 35.98 0.74
C LYS A 184 -35.47 34.80 -0.10
N TRP A 185 -35.02 35.13 -1.29
CA TRP A 185 -34.31 34.21 -2.20
C TRP A 185 -32.83 34.46 -2.11
N VAL A 186 -32.03 33.36 -2.07
CA VAL A 186 -30.57 33.34 -2.15
C VAL A 186 -30.19 33.05 -3.60
N TYR A 187 -29.64 34.05 -4.30
CA TYR A 187 -29.18 33.89 -5.68
C TYR A 187 -27.71 33.48 -5.75
N ASP A 188 -26.93 33.83 -4.76
CA ASP A 188 -25.52 33.47 -4.63
C ASP A 188 -25.43 32.28 -3.66
N VAL A 189 -25.44 31.07 -4.23
CA VAL A 189 -25.58 29.82 -3.50
C VAL A 189 -24.21 29.21 -3.23
N HIS A 190 -23.98 28.72 -2.01
CA HIS A 190 -22.74 28.09 -1.59
C HIS A 190 -22.94 26.62 -1.22
N ALA A 191 -22.06 25.74 -1.68
CA ALA A 191 -22.07 24.31 -1.37
C ALA A 191 -20.69 23.84 -0.88
N TYR A 192 -20.67 22.94 0.11
CA TYR A 192 -19.47 22.46 0.80
C TYR A 192 -19.29 20.94 0.67
N PRO A 193 -19.16 20.40 -0.55
CA PRO A 193 -18.93 18.96 -0.74
C PRO A 193 -17.57 18.55 -0.17
N LYS A 194 -17.52 17.33 0.42
CA LYS A 194 -16.33 16.84 1.12
C LYS A 194 -15.85 15.52 0.53
N ASN A 195 -14.53 15.40 0.26
CA ASN A 195 -13.90 14.15 -0.15
C ASN A 195 -13.27 13.43 1.03
N THR A 196 -13.37 12.11 1.01
CA THR A 196 -12.76 11.25 2.03
C THR A 196 -11.38 10.78 1.56
N LYS A 197 -10.34 11.09 2.33
CA LYS A 197 -8.98 10.64 2.05
C LYS A 197 -8.83 9.16 2.35
N ALA A 198 -8.02 8.47 1.53
CA ALA A 198 -7.58 7.10 1.76
C ALA A 198 -6.08 6.96 1.46
N GLY A 199 -5.39 6.13 2.22
CA GLY A 199 -3.97 5.87 2.08
C GLY A 199 -3.66 4.38 2.17
N LEU A 200 -2.37 4.04 2.10
CA LEU A 200 -1.89 2.69 2.32
C LEU A 200 -0.50 2.68 2.95
N GLU A 201 -0.17 1.56 3.54
CA GLU A 201 1.18 1.19 3.97
C GLU A 201 1.58 -0.15 3.34
N LYS A 202 2.88 -0.34 3.12
CA LYS A 202 3.46 -1.57 2.62
C LYS A 202 4.65 -1.97 3.47
N THR A 203 4.75 -3.27 3.74
CA THR A 203 5.87 -3.86 4.44
C THR A 203 6.45 -5.02 3.63
N VAL A 204 7.72 -5.31 3.84
CA VAL A 204 8.41 -6.52 3.36
C VAL A 204 8.88 -7.32 4.56
N ASN A 205 8.82 -8.64 4.46
CA ASN A 205 9.50 -9.54 5.37
C ASN A 205 10.53 -10.35 4.59
N ASP A 206 11.80 -9.96 4.73
CA ASP A 206 12.97 -10.61 4.14
C ASP A 206 13.96 -11.13 5.19
N THR A 207 13.54 -11.24 6.47
CA THR A 207 14.36 -11.78 7.56
C THR A 207 14.93 -13.16 7.22
N ASN A 208 14.11 -14.01 6.62
CA ASN A 208 14.48 -15.37 6.20
C ASN A 208 14.88 -15.45 4.73
N THR A 209 15.31 -14.34 4.14
CA THR A 209 15.73 -14.22 2.74
C THR A 209 17.24 -13.91 2.66
N PRO A 210 18.14 -14.80 3.10
CA PRO A 210 19.58 -14.51 3.13
C PRO A 210 20.21 -14.45 1.75
N ALA A 211 19.57 -15.04 0.74
CA ALA A 211 20.11 -15.14 -0.59
C ALA A 211 19.02 -15.30 -1.66
N VAL A 212 19.38 -15.09 -2.92
CA VAL A 212 18.56 -15.46 -4.08
C VAL A 212 18.23 -16.96 -4.04
N GLY A 213 16.98 -17.30 -4.32
CA GLY A 213 16.38 -18.62 -4.12
C GLY A 213 15.60 -18.75 -2.81
N SER A 214 15.70 -17.76 -1.92
CA SER A 214 15.00 -17.77 -0.63
C SER A 214 13.60 -17.15 -0.71
N PRO A 215 12.67 -17.54 0.20
CA PRO A 215 11.34 -16.97 0.25
C PRO A 215 11.35 -15.49 0.68
N ILE A 216 10.40 -14.73 0.16
CA ILE A 216 10.15 -13.34 0.53
C ILE A 216 8.65 -13.09 0.58
N SER A 217 8.20 -12.19 1.45
CA SER A 217 6.78 -11.81 1.51
C SER A 217 6.58 -10.32 1.68
N TYR A 218 5.42 -9.87 1.19
CA TYR A 218 4.99 -8.48 1.25
C TYR A 218 3.56 -8.40 1.78
N THR A 219 3.28 -7.33 2.49
CA THR A 219 1.92 -7.01 2.96
C THR A 219 1.59 -5.57 2.61
N ILE A 220 0.46 -5.34 1.96
CA ILE A 220 -0.14 -4.03 1.73
C ILE A 220 -1.36 -3.92 2.62
N LYS A 221 -1.47 -2.83 3.38
CA LYS A 221 -2.68 -2.48 4.13
C LYS A 221 -3.20 -1.15 3.65
N SER A 222 -4.39 -1.12 3.09
CA SER A 222 -5.04 0.06 2.53
C SER A 222 -6.30 0.44 3.29
N ASP A 223 -6.55 1.75 3.37
CA ASP A 223 -7.71 2.29 4.08
C ASP A 223 -9.02 1.88 3.42
N VAL A 224 -10.02 1.58 4.23
CA VAL A 224 -11.41 1.53 3.79
C VAL A 224 -12.03 2.89 4.09
N PRO A 225 -12.36 3.72 3.07
CA PRO A 225 -12.90 5.07 3.28
C PRO A 225 -14.23 5.07 4.05
N ALA A 226 -14.44 6.12 4.86
CA ALA A 226 -15.69 6.32 5.62
C ALA A 226 -16.76 6.96 4.74
N VAL A 227 -17.29 6.20 3.78
CA VAL A 227 -18.31 6.62 2.82
C VAL A 227 -19.50 5.66 2.83
N GLU A 228 -20.63 6.08 2.31
CA GLU A 228 -21.83 5.22 2.21
C GLU A 228 -21.77 4.29 1.00
N THR A 229 -21.14 4.73 -0.09
CA THR A 229 -20.92 3.95 -1.31
C THR A 229 -19.49 4.13 -1.79
N LEU A 230 -18.99 3.13 -2.48
CA LEU A 230 -17.64 3.12 -3.04
C LEU A 230 -17.74 2.61 -4.48
N ASP A 231 -17.57 3.52 -5.44
CA ASP A 231 -17.79 3.19 -6.87
C ASP A 231 -16.54 2.60 -7.51
N TYR A 232 -15.37 2.86 -6.92
CA TYR A 232 -14.08 2.35 -7.36
C TYR A 232 -13.20 2.01 -6.17
N TYR A 233 -12.44 0.93 -6.25
CA TYR A 233 -11.42 0.59 -5.25
C TYR A 233 -10.50 -0.49 -5.80
N ASP A 234 -9.23 -0.14 -6.05
CA ASP A 234 -8.22 -1.10 -6.50
C ASP A 234 -6.97 -1.00 -5.63
N VAL A 235 -6.38 -2.16 -5.33
CA VAL A 235 -5.09 -2.28 -4.67
C VAL A 235 -4.10 -2.86 -5.66
N VAL A 236 -3.00 -2.15 -5.90
CA VAL A 236 -1.99 -2.51 -6.90
C VAL A 236 -0.67 -2.79 -6.21
N ASP A 237 -0.03 -3.89 -6.58
CA ASP A 237 1.33 -4.27 -6.24
C ASP A 237 2.21 -4.21 -7.48
N GLN A 238 3.16 -3.28 -7.53
CA GLN A 238 4.20 -3.19 -8.57
C GLN A 238 5.51 -3.72 -8.02
N TYR A 239 6.01 -4.82 -8.54
CA TYR A 239 7.19 -5.49 -8.02
C TYR A 239 8.26 -5.74 -9.08
N ASP A 240 9.51 -5.86 -8.63
CA ASP A 240 10.63 -6.22 -9.48
C ASP A 240 10.42 -7.64 -10.05
N LYS A 241 10.58 -7.81 -11.37
CA LYS A 241 10.37 -9.11 -12.04
C LYS A 241 11.31 -10.22 -11.57
N ARG A 242 12.45 -9.85 -10.96
CA ARG A 242 13.39 -10.80 -10.35
C ARG A 242 12.81 -11.52 -9.13
N VAL A 243 11.70 -11.02 -8.59
CA VAL A 243 10.91 -11.68 -7.57
C VAL A 243 9.74 -12.38 -8.24
N GLN A 244 9.56 -13.66 -7.96
CA GLN A 244 8.38 -14.41 -8.42
C GLN A 244 7.31 -14.39 -7.34
N LEU A 245 6.16 -13.80 -7.64
CA LEU A 245 4.97 -13.77 -6.78
C LEU A 245 3.83 -14.51 -7.49
N PRO A 246 3.64 -15.82 -7.27
CA PRO A 246 2.60 -16.60 -7.92
C PRO A 246 1.21 -16.14 -7.50
N GLU A 247 0.24 -16.20 -8.41
CA GLU A 247 -1.16 -15.84 -8.16
C GLU A 247 -1.75 -16.59 -6.95
N ALA A 248 -1.44 -17.88 -6.81
CA ALA A 248 -1.91 -18.72 -5.71
C ALA A 248 -1.47 -18.23 -4.32
N ASN A 249 -0.44 -17.40 -4.26
CA ASN A 249 0.12 -16.85 -3.03
C ASN A 249 -0.28 -15.38 -2.81
N VAL A 250 -1.28 -14.88 -3.54
CA VAL A 250 -1.87 -13.56 -3.33
C VAL A 250 -3.23 -13.74 -2.66
N ALA A 251 -3.37 -13.23 -1.45
CA ALA A 251 -4.60 -13.35 -0.67
C ALA A 251 -5.02 -11.99 -0.10
N LEU A 252 -6.33 -11.74 -0.09
CA LEU A 252 -6.89 -10.52 0.48
C LEU A 252 -7.85 -10.83 1.62
N LYS A 253 -7.84 -9.98 2.62
CA LYS A 253 -8.81 -9.96 3.72
C LYS A 253 -9.09 -8.54 4.18
N LEU A 254 -10.25 -8.34 4.78
CA LEU A 254 -10.53 -7.15 5.57
C LEU A 254 -10.11 -7.42 7.02
N ILE A 255 -9.27 -6.58 7.58
CA ILE A 255 -8.83 -6.67 8.99
C ILE A 255 -9.52 -5.62 9.84
N ASN A 256 -9.68 -5.92 11.12
CA ASN A 256 -10.33 -5.05 12.11
C ASN A 256 -11.74 -4.59 11.69
N GLY A 257 -12.50 -5.45 11.01
CA GLY A 257 -13.90 -5.18 10.67
C GLY A 257 -14.83 -5.22 11.89
N LYS A 258 -16.11 -4.94 11.68
CA LYS A 258 -17.15 -4.95 12.75
C LYS A 258 -17.19 -6.26 13.55
N THR A 259 -16.94 -7.38 12.89
CA THR A 259 -16.98 -8.74 13.47
C THR A 259 -15.61 -9.41 13.52
N GLY A 260 -14.52 -8.63 13.39
CA GLY A 260 -13.15 -9.12 13.25
C GLY A 260 -12.69 -9.18 11.80
N ASP A 261 -11.72 -10.07 11.51
CA ASP A 261 -11.20 -10.24 10.15
C ASP A 261 -12.23 -10.95 9.27
N VAL A 262 -12.40 -10.46 8.03
CA VAL A 262 -13.33 -10.99 7.03
C VAL A 262 -12.56 -11.41 5.79
N THR A 263 -12.67 -12.67 5.39
CA THR A 263 -12.08 -13.17 4.14
C THR A 263 -12.72 -12.51 2.93
N LEU A 264 -11.89 -12.01 2.02
CA LEU A 264 -12.30 -11.53 0.71
C LEU A 264 -12.07 -12.64 -0.32
N THR A 265 -13.10 -12.97 -1.07
CA THR A 265 -13.10 -14.12 -1.99
C THR A 265 -12.78 -13.64 -3.39
N LYS A 266 -11.71 -14.20 -3.99
CA LYS A 266 -11.36 -13.98 -5.39
C LYS A 266 -12.51 -14.36 -6.30
N ASP A 267 -12.71 -13.61 -7.40
CA ASP A 267 -13.76 -13.73 -8.41
C ASP A 267 -15.18 -13.44 -7.90
N VAL A 268 -15.35 -13.17 -6.60
CA VAL A 268 -16.59 -12.72 -5.97
C VAL A 268 -16.42 -11.28 -5.47
N ASP A 269 -15.51 -11.05 -4.54
CA ASP A 269 -15.28 -9.75 -3.92
C ASP A 269 -14.27 -8.90 -4.73
N TYR A 270 -13.29 -9.54 -5.37
CA TYR A 270 -12.30 -8.87 -6.23
C TYR A 270 -11.87 -9.80 -7.38
N LYS A 271 -11.36 -9.19 -8.45
CA LYS A 271 -10.65 -9.87 -9.53
C LYS A 271 -9.17 -9.59 -9.39
N LEU A 272 -8.34 -10.63 -9.54
CA LEU A 272 -6.89 -10.47 -9.54
C LEU A 272 -6.39 -10.44 -10.97
N LYS A 273 -5.69 -9.37 -11.36
CA LYS A 273 -5.13 -9.19 -12.69
C LYS A 273 -3.62 -9.06 -12.63
N ALA A 274 -2.94 -9.73 -13.55
CA ALA A 274 -1.51 -9.60 -13.78
C ALA A 274 -1.24 -8.65 -14.95
N ALA A 275 -0.14 -7.90 -14.87
CA ALA A 275 0.39 -7.16 -16.00
C ALA A 275 1.93 -7.11 -15.94
N ASP A 276 2.56 -7.03 -17.11
CA ASP A 276 4.00 -6.79 -17.22
C ASP A 276 4.23 -5.29 -17.46
N GLY A 277 5.25 -4.74 -16.81
CA GLY A 277 5.67 -3.37 -17.05
C GLY A 277 6.35 -3.23 -18.42
N THR A 278 6.08 -2.13 -19.12
CA THR A 278 6.70 -1.81 -20.42
C THR A 278 8.21 -1.54 -20.31
N ASP A 279 8.71 -1.31 -19.07
CA ASP A 279 10.15 -1.16 -18.77
C ASP A 279 10.93 -2.49 -18.85
N GLY A 280 10.22 -3.62 -19.00
CA GLY A 280 10.77 -4.96 -18.98
C GLY A 280 11.42 -5.37 -17.65
N LYS A 281 11.20 -4.60 -16.57
CA LYS A 281 11.80 -4.79 -15.24
C LYS A 281 10.77 -5.00 -14.15
N THR A 282 9.54 -4.54 -14.34
CA THR A 282 8.48 -4.60 -13.33
C THR A 282 7.34 -5.51 -13.76
N LYS A 283 6.61 -6.01 -12.76
CA LYS A 283 5.36 -6.75 -12.89
C LYS A 283 4.35 -6.19 -11.93
N PHE A 284 3.07 -6.47 -12.20
CA PHE A 284 1.96 -5.98 -11.39
C PHE A 284 1.01 -7.10 -11.02
N TRP A 285 0.50 -7.01 -9.79
CA TRP A 285 -0.76 -7.60 -9.37
C TRP A 285 -1.75 -6.49 -9.05
N THR A 286 -2.94 -6.57 -9.60
CA THR A 286 -4.03 -5.64 -9.31
C THR A 286 -5.22 -6.40 -8.77
N ALA A 287 -5.65 -6.06 -7.56
CA ALA A 287 -6.91 -6.51 -7.00
C ALA A 287 -7.98 -5.46 -7.31
N GLU A 288 -8.78 -5.71 -8.35
CA GLU A 288 -9.92 -4.87 -8.76
C GLU A 288 -11.17 -5.31 -7.99
N PHE A 289 -11.70 -4.45 -7.13
CA PHE A 289 -12.86 -4.81 -6.34
C PHE A 289 -14.16 -4.75 -7.13
N THR A 290 -14.94 -5.82 -7.08
CA THR A 290 -16.29 -5.88 -7.67
C THR A 290 -17.26 -4.99 -6.88
N GLN A 291 -18.42 -4.70 -7.43
CA GLN A 291 -19.48 -3.99 -6.71
C GLN A 291 -19.83 -4.70 -5.39
N ALA A 292 -19.93 -6.05 -5.40
CA ALA A 292 -20.19 -6.84 -4.19
C ALA A 292 -19.07 -6.70 -3.17
N GLY A 293 -17.79 -6.74 -3.62
CA GLY A 293 -16.65 -6.56 -2.76
C GLY A 293 -16.59 -5.17 -2.13
N ARG A 294 -16.78 -4.10 -2.92
CA ARG A 294 -16.84 -2.73 -2.41
C ARG A 294 -17.95 -2.54 -1.38
N LYS A 295 -19.14 -3.10 -1.65
CA LYS A 295 -20.23 -3.12 -0.67
C LYS A 295 -19.84 -3.85 0.61
N LYS A 296 -19.19 -5.01 0.50
CA LYS A 296 -18.71 -5.81 1.64
C LYS A 296 -17.69 -5.03 2.48
N LEU A 297 -16.79 -4.24 1.86
CA LEU A 297 -15.86 -3.36 2.58
C LEU A 297 -16.62 -2.35 3.44
N ILE A 298 -17.58 -1.63 2.86
CA ILE A 298 -18.36 -0.60 3.54
C ILE A 298 -19.21 -1.19 4.66
N ASP A 299 -19.93 -2.28 4.38
CA ASP A 299 -20.82 -2.94 5.35
C ASP A 299 -20.06 -3.42 6.60
N ASN A 300 -18.80 -3.85 6.43
CA ASN A 300 -17.97 -4.36 7.52
C ASN A 300 -17.00 -3.33 8.10
N ARG A 301 -16.94 -2.11 7.56
CA ARG A 301 -16.09 -1.06 8.12
C ARG A 301 -16.56 -0.69 9.53
N LYS A 302 -15.66 -0.79 10.52
CA LYS A 302 -15.90 -0.41 11.90
C LYS A 302 -15.49 1.05 12.15
N ASP A 303 -14.24 1.37 11.88
CA ASP A 303 -13.60 2.66 12.09
C ASP A 303 -12.36 2.80 11.19
N ASP A 304 -11.49 3.76 11.45
CA ASP A 304 -10.29 4.02 10.64
C ASP A 304 -9.19 2.95 10.82
N THR A 305 -9.35 2.01 11.75
CA THR A 305 -8.45 0.85 11.90
C THR A 305 -8.82 -0.29 10.95
N THR A 306 -10.00 -0.26 10.34
CA THR A 306 -10.42 -1.24 9.34
C THR A 306 -9.64 -1.03 8.05
N LYS A 307 -8.91 -2.05 7.61
CA LYS A 307 -8.08 -2.01 6.40
C LYS A 307 -8.34 -3.22 5.50
N VAL A 308 -8.13 -3.04 4.22
CA VAL A 308 -7.90 -4.17 3.31
C VAL A 308 -6.44 -4.58 3.42
N GLN A 309 -6.17 -5.83 3.74
CA GLN A 309 -4.84 -6.41 3.74
C GLN A 309 -4.68 -7.33 2.54
N MET A 310 -3.65 -7.08 1.73
CA MET A 310 -3.21 -7.92 0.63
C MET A 310 -1.85 -8.51 0.99
N ASP A 311 -1.80 -9.83 1.14
CA ASP A 311 -0.59 -10.58 1.43
C ASP A 311 -0.10 -11.25 0.14
N LEU A 312 1.21 -11.12 -0.12
CA LEU A 312 1.88 -11.70 -1.28
C LEU A 312 3.11 -12.44 -0.79
N SER A 313 3.32 -13.67 -1.26
CA SER A 313 4.53 -14.42 -0.93
C SER A 313 5.10 -15.12 -2.16
N GLY A 314 6.43 -15.24 -2.19
CA GLY A 314 7.14 -15.85 -3.31
C GLY A 314 8.61 -16.04 -3.03
N THR A 315 9.43 -15.99 -4.07
CA THR A 315 10.87 -16.21 -4.02
C THR A 315 11.63 -15.15 -4.82
N VAL A 316 12.81 -14.79 -4.35
CA VAL A 316 13.77 -14.02 -5.14
C VAL A 316 14.45 -14.99 -6.11
N ASN A 317 14.18 -14.89 -7.42
CA ASN A 317 14.56 -15.92 -8.39
C ASN A 317 15.76 -15.56 -9.27
N GLU A 318 16.06 -14.29 -9.44
CA GLU A 318 17.14 -13.86 -10.31
C GLU A 318 18.23 -13.12 -9.51
N PRO A 319 19.51 -13.30 -9.85
CA PRO A 319 20.64 -12.67 -9.18
C PRO A 319 20.66 -11.15 -9.40
N VAL A 320 21.58 -10.49 -8.69
CA VAL A 320 21.69 -9.03 -8.56
C VAL A 320 21.70 -8.26 -9.91
N GLY A 321 22.24 -8.85 -10.98
CA GLY A 321 22.29 -8.18 -12.28
C GLY A 321 23.08 -6.87 -12.26
N THR A 322 22.47 -5.78 -12.75
CA THR A 322 23.08 -4.44 -12.85
C THR A 322 22.84 -3.57 -11.62
N ASP A 323 21.88 -3.91 -10.79
CA ASP A 323 21.65 -3.27 -9.48
C ASP A 323 21.21 -4.33 -8.46
N GLY A 324 21.57 -4.11 -7.20
CA GLY A 324 21.21 -4.99 -6.08
C GLY A 324 19.94 -4.56 -5.36
N ILE A 325 19.13 -3.69 -5.95
CA ILE A 325 17.95 -3.12 -5.31
C ILE A 325 16.69 -3.73 -5.92
N TYR A 326 15.94 -4.45 -5.10
CA TYR A 326 14.66 -5.08 -5.47
C TYR A 326 13.54 -4.26 -4.88
N LYS A 327 12.84 -3.52 -5.74
CA LYS A 327 11.76 -2.61 -5.33
C LYS A 327 10.41 -3.28 -5.42
N ASN A 328 9.56 -2.94 -4.47
CA ASN A 328 8.15 -3.31 -4.51
C ASN A 328 7.31 -2.14 -3.99
N THR A 329 6.40 -1.61 -4.83
CA THR A 329 5.57 -0.45 -4.55
C THR A 329 4.10 -0.84 -4.54
N GLY A 330 3.40 -0.54 -3.45
CA GLY A 330 1.94 -0.63 -3.38
C GLY A 330 1.30 0.68 -3.80
N TYR A 331 0.14 0.62 -4.48
CA TYR A 331 -0.71 1.78 -4.76
C TYR A 331 -2.14 1.49 -4.34
N LEU A 332 -2.84 2.53 -3.92
CA LEU A 332 -4.28 2.52 -3.69
C LEU A 332 -4.97 3.46 -4.66
N LEU A 333 -5.98 2.95 -5.36
CA LEU A 333 -6.88 3.70 -6.22
C LEU A 333 -8.27 3.69 -5.60
N PRO A 334 -8.62 4.67 -4.75
CA PRO A 334 -9.95 4.73 -4.14
C PRO A 334 -10.99 5.38 -5.07
N SER A 335 -10.55 5.92 -6.21
CA SER A 335 -11.32 6.44 -7.33
C SER A 335 -10.63 6.06 -8.64
N ALA A 336 -11.35 6.10 -9.75
CA ALA A 336 -10.79 5.85 -11.07
C ALA A 336 -9.69 6.88 -11.38
N PRO A 337 -8.53 6.46 -11.92
CA PRO A 337 -7.45 7.38 -12.25
C PRO A 337 -7.87 8.41 -13.30
N SER A 338 -7.70 9.70 -13.03
CA SER A 338 -8.12 10.80 -13.90
C SER A 338 -7.44 10.82 -15.27
N ASN A 339 -6.24 10.24 -15.38
CA ASN A 339 -5.49 10.11 -16.64
C ASN A 339 -5.69 8.74 -17.33
N GLY A 340 -6.63 7.92 -16.85
CA GLY A 340 -6.88 6.57 -17.37
C GLY A 340 -5.72 5.59 -17.16
N TRP A 341 -4.83 5.84 -16.20
CA TRP A 341 -3.72 4.95 -15.89
C TRP A 341 -4.21 3.52 -15.57
N THR A 342 -3.54 2.56 -16.18
CA THR A 342 -3.69 1.14 -15.86
C THR A 342 -2.31 0.53 -15.60
N PRO A 343 -2.18 -0.40 -14.61
CA PRO A 343 -0.93 -1.09 -14.35
C PRO A 343 -0.37 -1.76 -15.61
N GLY A 344 0.92 -1.54 -15.89
CA GLY A 344 1.59 -2.08 -17.07
C GLY A 344 1.43 -1.26 -18.37
N SER A 345 0.64 -0.20 -18.40
CA SER A 345 0.40 0.61 -19.61
C SER A 345 1.58 1.46 -20.09
N GLY A 346 2.65 1.55 -19.30
CA GLY A 346 3.81 2.40 -19.59
C GLY A 346 3.63 3.87 -19.20
N THR A 347 2.42 4.29 -18.80
CA THR A 347 2.17 5.57 -18.17
C THR A 347 2.41 5.47 -16.65
N VAL A 348 2.45 6.61 -15.97
CA VAL A 348 2.60 6.66 -14.51
C VAL A 348 1.25 6.95 -13.84
N PRO A 349 1.02 6.49 -12.61
CA PRO A 349 -0.17 6.88 -11.87
C PRO A 349 -0.24 8.40 -11.72
N PRO A 350 -1.45 8.99 -11.64
CA PRO A 350 -1.61 10.42 -11.42
C PRO A 350 -0.81 10.91 -10.21
N PRO A 351 -0.18 12.11 -10.27
CA PRO A 351 0.45 12.71 -9.11
C PRO A 351 -0.51 12.77 -7.91
N GLY A 352 -0.04 12.39 -6.73
CA GLY A 352 -0.88 12.31 -5.53
C GLY A 352 -1.54 10.95 -5.29
N THR A 353 -1.44 9.98 -6.21
CA THR A 353 -1.88 8.61 -5.96
C THR A 353 -1.16 8.05 -4.73
N PRO A 354 -1.89 7.56 -3.71
CA PRO A 354 -1.29 6.96 -2.52
C PRO A 354 -0.41 5.79 -2.89
N LYS A 355 0.84 5.82 -2.42
CA LYS A 355 1.82 4.76 -2.63
C LYS A 355 2.71 4.55 -1.41
N SER A 356 3.22 3.34 -1.28
CA SER A 356 4.24 2.96 -0.30
C SER A 356 5.22 2.01 -0.97
N GLU A 357 6.51 2.31 -0.88
CA GLU A 357 7.59 1.52 -1.50
C GLU A 357 8.44 0.86 -0.42
N VAL A 358 8.81 -0.38 -0.63
CA VAL A 358 9.79 -1.12 0.15
C VAL A 358 10.88 -1.65 -0.75
N VAL A 359 12.09 -1.82 -0.20
CA VAL A 359 13.23 -2.33 -0.93
C VAL A 359 13.94 -3.43 -0.13
N SER A 360 14.38 -4.47 -0.84
CA SER A 360 15.36 -5.44 -0.35
C SER A 360 16.66 -5.25 -1.13
N LYS A 361 17.81 -5.47 -0.47
CA LYS A 361 19.12 -5.21 -1.04
C LYS A 361 19.96 -6.47 -1.04
N PHE A 362 20.50 -6.79 -2.21
CA PHE A 362 21.36 -7.96 -2.42
C PHE A 362 22.65 -7.54 -3.11
N GLY A 363 23.71 -8.25 -2.80
CA GLY A 363 25.03 -8.02 -3.37
C GLY A 363 25.68 -9.30 -3.84
N LYS A 364 26.91 -9.18 -4.30
CA LYS A 364 27.72 -10.28 -4.81
C LYS A 364 29.16 -10.18 -4.36
N VAL A 365 29.81 -11.33 -4.27
CA VAL A 365 31.21 -11.46 -3.91
C VAL A 365 31.94 -12.14 -5.02
N LYS A 366 32.94 -11.47 -5.58
CA LYS A 366 33.88 -12.04 -6.54
C LYS A 366 35.15 -12.46 -5.80
N ILE A 367 35.46 -13.73 -5.84
CA ILE A 367 36.62 -14.32 -5.21
C ILE A 367 37.67 -14.60 -6.29
N THR A 368 38.91 -14.13 -6.09
CA THR A 368 40.08 -14.51 -6.85
C THR A 368 40.94 -15.45 -6.01
N LYS A 369 41.11 -16.70 -6.46
CA LYS A 369 41.92 -17.68 -5.77
C LYS A 369 43.36 -17.66 -6.34
N THR A 370 44.35 -17.50 -5.48
CA THR A 370 45.74 -17.40 -5.88
C THR A 370 46.66 -18.25 -4.99
N SER A 371 47.85 -18.59 -5.52
CA SER A 371 48.94 -19.08 -4.69
C SER A 371 49.44 -18.01 -3.73
N SER A 372 49.86 -18.41 -2.53
CA SER A 372 50.59 -17.53 -1.60
C SER A 372 52.05 -17.33 -2.00
N LYS A 373 52.58 -18.20 -2.89
CA LYS A 373 53.97 -18.13 -3.40
C LYS A 373 54.01 -17.21 -4.60
N ALA A 374 54.75 -16.10 -4.48
CA ALA A 374 54.98 -15.19 -5.59
C ALA A 374 55.89 -15.80 -6.66
N LYS A 375 55.64 -15.43 -7.90
CA LYS A 375 56.53 -15.67 -9.04
C LYS A 375 57.71 -14.70 -9.01
N PRO A 376 58.75 -14.95 -9.84
CA PRO A 376 59.89 -14.03 -9.94
C PRO A 376 59.52 -12.60 -10.36
N ASP A 377 58.43 -12.44 -11.11
CA ASP A 377 57.89 -11.13 -11.53
C ASP A 377 57.01 -10.45 -10.48
N GLY A 378 56.84 -11.06 -9.29
CA GLY A 378 55.99 -10.57 -8.21
C GLY A 378 54.51 -10.92 -8.36
N SER A 379 54.07 -11.51 -9.45
CA SER A 379 52.68 -11.98 -9.62
C SER A 379 52.43 -13.29 -8.89
N PHE A 380 51.13 -13.67 -8.78
CA PHE A 380 50.72 -14.92 -8.15
C PHE A 380 49.96 -15.80 -9.17
N ASP A 381 50.16 -17.12 -9.08
CA ASP A 381 49.37 -18.06 -9.87
C ASP A 381 47.91 -18.01 -9.45
N LYS A 382 47.02 -17.89 -10.42
CA LYS A 382 45.58 -18.04 -10.23
C LYS A 382 45.24 -19.53 -10.19
N LEU A 383 44.38 -19.92 -9.27
CA LEU A 383 44.10 -21.31 -8.93
C LEU A 383 42.66 -21.69 -9.26
N SER A 384 42.50 -22.67 -10.14
CA SER A 384 41.21 -23.25 -10.50
C SER A 384 40.85 -24.44 -9.60
N GLY A 385 39.57 -24.77 -9.50
CA GLY A 385 39.08 -25.98 -8.85
C GLY A 385 38.95 -25.86 -7.32
N ALA A 386 39.23 -24.70 -6.72
CA ALA A 386 38.85 -24.42 -5.33
C ALA A 386 37.34 -24.40 -5.20
N LYS A 387 36.80 -24.99 -4.13
CA LYS A 387 35.36 -24.93 -3.82
C LYS A 387 35.13 -24.17 -2.54
N PHE A 388 34.10 -23.31 -2.55
CA PHE A 388 33.69 -22.50 -1.44
C PHE A 388 32.22 -22.74 -1.10
N ALA A 389 31.88 -22.73 0.19
CA ALA A 389 30.52 -22.64 0.71
C ALA A 389 30.38 -21.37 1.52
N VAL A 390 29.15 -20.81 1.59
CA VAL A 390 28.83 -19.63 2.39
C VAL A 390 27.92 -20.01 3.53
N TYR A 391 28.20 -19.47 4.71
CA TYR A 391 27.42 -19.68 5.93
C TYR A 391 27.00 -18.33 6.51
N LYS A 392 25.87 -18.26 7.20
CA LYS A 392 25.70 -17.30 8.29
C LYS A 392 26.63 -17.70 9.41
N CYS A 393 27.27 -16.75 10.07
CA CYS A 393 28.23 -17.08 11.11
C CYS A 393 28.37 -16.00 12.19
N THR A 394 28.94 -16.41 13.32
CA THR A 394 29.31 -15.54 14.43
C THR A 394 30.82 -15.66 14.67
N PRO A 395 31.64 -14.67 14.28
CA PRO A 395 33.05 -14.62 14.59
C PRO A 395 33.29 -14.64 16.10
N GLN A 396 34.30 -15.41 16.58
CA GLN A 396 34.66 -15.48 17.99
C GLN A 396 35.46 -14.24 18.46
N SER A 397 36.01 -13.49 17.52
CA SER A 397 36.62 -12.19 17.72
C SER A 397 36.17 -11.23 16.63
N THR A 398 36.09 -9.94 16.92
CA THR A 398 35.75 -8.93 15.91
C THR A 398 36.75 -8.98 14.76
N PRO A 399 36.30 -9.19 13.51
CA PRO A 399 37.17 -9.13 12.34
C PRO A 399 37.84 -7.77 12.22
N THR A 400 39.12 -7.76 11.92
CA THR A 400 39.93 -6.52 11.80
C THR A 400 39.75 -5.84 10.45
N ALA A 401 39.25 -6.59 9.48
CA ALA A 401 38.95 -6.13 8.12
C ALA A 401 37.79 -6.93 7.52
N ASN A 402 37.17 -6.43 6.46
CA ASN A 402 36.27 -7.26 5.66
C ASN A 402 37.10 -8.35 4.95
N PHE A 403 36.60 -9.57 4.94
CA PHE A 403 37.35 -10.77 4.53
C PHE A 403 38.54 -11.14 5.44
N ASP A 404 38.29 -11.13 6.75
CA ASP A 404 39.28 -11.57 7.72
C ASP A 404 39.13 -13.06 8.06
N SER A 405 40.28 -13.76 8.15
CA SER A 405 40.34 -15.18 8.50
C SER A 405 40.28 -15.35 10.02
N VAL A 406 39.16 -15.72 10.56
CA VAL A 406 38.90 -15.79 12.01
C VAL A 406 38.22 -17.10 12.40
N ASP A 407 38.37 -17.49 13.67
CA ASP A 407 37.56 -18.56 14.22
C ASP A 407 36.11 -18.06 14.34
N ALA A 408 35.18 -18.88 13.88
CA ALA A 408 33.75 -18.52 13.86
C ALA A 408 32.88 -19.74 14.15
N THR A 409 31.74 -19.49 14.79
CA THR A 409 30.64 -20.45 14.83
C THR A 409 29.89 -20.35 13.51
N LEU A 410 29.79 -21.46 12.78
CA LEU A 410 29.03 -21.54 11.54
C LEU A 410 27.58 -21.93 11.88
N ASP A 411 26.62 -21.08 11.53
CA ASP A 411 25.21 -21.31 11.85
C ASP A 411 24.52 -22.10 10.73
N GLN A 412 24.20 -21.44 9.61
CA GLN A 412 23.47 -22.03 8.50
C GLN A 412 24.27 -21.93 7.22
N GLN A 413 24.46 -23.07 6.53
CA GLN A 413 24.94 -23.06 5.15
C GLN A 413 23.86 -22.46 4.24
N LEU A 414 24.27 -21.55 3.38
CA LEU A 414 23.36 -20.89 2.44
C LEU A 414 23.31 -21.62 1.11
N THR A 415 22.10 -21.68 0.57
CA THR A 415 21.88 -21.98 -0.84
C THR A 415 21.69 -20.65 -1.55
N VAL A 416 22.56 -20.32 -2.50
CA VAL A 416 22.50 -19.07 -3.26
C VAL A 416 22.24 -19.41 -4.71
N ASN A 417 21.12 -18.96 -5.25
CA ASN A 417 20.68 -19.26 -6.61
C ASN A 417 20.75 -20.78 -6.94
N GLY A 418 20.28 -21.60 -6.00
CA GLY A 418 20.25 -23.07 -6.14
C GLY A 418 21.58 -23.78 -5.89
N ALA A 419 22.70 -23.07 -5.69
CA ALA A 419 24.01 -23.66 -5.42
C ALA A 419 24.40 -23.56 -3.95
N THR A 420 25.00 -24.63 -3.42
CA THR A 420 25.57 -24.66 -2.06
C THR A 420 27.09 -24.62 -2.06
N GLU A 421 27.74 -24.90 -3.20
CA GLU A 421 29.17 -24.80 -3.42
C GLU A 421 29.50 -24.02 -4.70
N PHE A 422 30.57 -23.25 -4.66
CA PHE A 422 31.01 -22.34 -5.71
C PHE A 422 32.47 -22.69 -6.10
N THR A 423 32.72 -23.05 -7.36
CA THR A 423 34.02 -23.55 -7.83
C THR A 423 34.74 -22.48 -8.66
N THR A 424 36.01 -22.21 -8.36
CA THR A 424 36.85 -21.31 -9.16
C THR A 424 37.09 -21.86 -10.56
N GLY A 425 36.87 -21.02 -11.57
CA GLY A 425 37.10 -21.33 -12.98
C GLY A 425 38.59 -21.38 -13.34
N THR A 426 38.87 -21.60 -14.63
CA THR A 426 40.23 -21.65 -15.17
C THR A 426 41.02 -20.35 -15.02
N ASP A 427 40.30 -19.23 -14.87
CA ASP A 427 40.85 -17.91 -14.58
C ASP A 427 41.12 -17.68 -13.09
N GLY A 428 40.86 -18.68 -12.23
CA GLY A 428 40.99 -18.62 -10.77
C GLY A 428 39.94 -17.79 -10.09
N THR A 429 38.84 -17.46 -10.77
CA THR A 429 37.77 -16.63 -10.16
C THR A 429 36.46 -17.40 -10.00
N VAL A 430 35.65 -16.97 -9.02
CA VAL A 430 34.27 -17.38 -8.88
C VAL A 430 33.45 -16.20 -8.30
N THR A 431 32.21 -16.05 -8.75
CA THR A 431 31.30 -15.04 -8.22
C THR A 431 30.13 -15.73 -7.51
N ILE A 432 29.88 -15.34 -6.28
CA ILE A 432 28.68 -15.70 -5.50
C ILE A 432 27.73 -14.51 -5.62
N ASP A 433 26.65 -14.67 -6.40
CA ASP A 433 25.75 -13.58 -6.77
C ASP A 433 24.38 -13.78 -6.11
N GLY A 434 23.96 -12.78 -5.31
CA GLY A 434 22.64 -12.77 -4.69
C GLY A 434 22.65 -13.06 -3.19
N LEU A 435 23.63 -12.59 -2.44
CA LEU A 435 23.59 -12.55 -0.98
C LEU A 435 22.92 -11.27 -0.49
N ARG A 436 22.01 -11.33 0.50
CA ARG A 436 21.39 -10.15 1.07
C ARG A 436 22.44 -9.27 1.76
N ASN A 437 22.27 -7.95 1.66
CA ASN A 437 23.10 -7.02 2.43
C ASN A 437 22.92 -7.25 3.91
N ASN A 438 24.01 -7.28 4.69
CA ASN A 438 23.97 -7.55 6.12
C ASN A 438 23.36 -6.39 6.91
N ASP A 439 23.52 -5.14 6.42
CA ASP A 439 23.06 -3.91 7.06
C ASP A 439 21.66 -3.45 6.59
N TRP A 440 20.91 -4.32 5.91
CA TRP A 440 19.56 -4.00 5.44
C TRP A 440 18.61 -5.18 5.60
N GLU A 441 17.50 -4.98 6.31
CA GLU A 441 16.47 -6.00 6.55
C GLU A 441 15.11 -5.36 6.75
N ASN A 442 14.06 -5.94 6.18
CA ASN A 442 12.68 -5.47 6.31
C ASN A 442 12.50 -3.99 5.96
N ASN A 443 13.21 -3.52 4.91
CA ASN A 443 13.21 -2.13 4.45
C ASN A 443 13.83 -1.14 5.46
N GLU A 444 14.64 -1.61 6.39
CA GLU A 444 15.28 -0.78 7.43
C GLU A 444 16.78 -1.07 7.52
N ALA A 445 17.54 -0.09 8.00
CA ALA A 445 18.96 -0.25 8.29
C ALA A 445 19.16 -1.08 9.58
N VAL A 446 20.05 -2.08 9.51
CA VAL A 446 20.42 -2.91 10.66
C VAL A 446 21.67 -2.32 11.35
N ALA A 447 21.53 -1.89 12.59
CA ALA A 447 22.61 -1.22 13.34
C ALA A 447 23.80 -2.14 13.65
N ASN A 448 23.53 -3.43 13.90
CA ASN A 448 24.56 -4.43 14.22
C ASN A 448 24.44 -5.59 13.23
N PRO A 449 24.96 -5.43 12.01
CA PRO A 449 24.82 -6.45 10.97
C PRO A 449 25.62 -7.71 11.32
N GLY A 450 24.99 -8.88 11.14
CA GLY A 450 25.65 -10.18 11.26
C GLY A 450 26.71 -10.39 10.17
N TYR A 451 27.38 -11.53 10.20
CA TYR A 451 28.44 -11.87 9.25
C TYR A 451 28.04 -13.05 8.36
N TYR A 452 28.60 -13.07 7.18
CA TYR A 452 28.77 -14.27 6.37
C TYR A 452 30.20 -14.80 6.56
N CYS A 453 30.34 -16.12 6.48
CA CYS A 453 31.61 -16.80 6.44
C CYS A 453 31.77 -17.59 5.13
N LEU A 454 32.87 -17.31 4.43
CA LEU A 454 33.30 -18.10 3.31
C LEU A 454 34.15 -19.26 3.84
N VAL A 455 33.81 -20.49 3.51
CA VAL A 455 34.52 -21.68 3.91
C VAL A 455 35.00 -22.37 2.67
N GLU A 456 36.32 -22.62 2.58
CA GLU A 456 36.87 -23.46 1.51
C GLU A 456 36.58 -24.92 1.84
N THR A 457 35.79 -25.59 1.00
CA THR A 457 35.42 -27.01 1.18
C THR A 457 36.35 -27.95 0.42
N LYS A 458 37.05 -27.43 -0.61
CA LYS A 458 38.08 -28.14 -1.36
C LYS A 458 39.15 -27.17 -1.82
N ALA A 459 40.42 -27.46 -1.48
CA ALA A 459 41.56 -26.72 -2.02
C ALA A 459 41.87 -27.11 -3.49
N PRO A 460 42.49 -26.22 -4.27
CA PRO A 460 43.07 -26.58 -5.56
C PRO A 460 44.11 -27.70 -5.46
N ASP A 461 44.27 -28.47 -6.53
CA ASP A 461 45.25 -29.56 -6.54
C ASP A 461 46.68 -29.03 -6.32
N GLY A 462 47.39 -29.60 -5.36
CA GLY A 462 48.73 -29.18 -4.98
C GLY A 462 48.82 -28.08 -3.92
N TYR A 463 47.68 -27.69 -3.32
CA TYR A 463 47.59 -26.66 -2.27
C TYR A 463 46.98 -27.20 -0.99
N GLU A 464 47.27 -26.53 0.13
CA GLU A 464 46.66 -26.78 1.44
C GLU A 464 45.30 -26.09 1.55
N LEU A 465 44.38 -26.71 2.29
CA LEU A 465 43.07 -26.15 2.55
C LEU A 465 43.18 -24.92 3.46
N GLN A 466 42.37 -23.87 3.20
CA GLN A 466 42.23 -22.72 4.08
C GLN A 466 41.74 -23.15 5.48
N ALA A 467 42.55 -22.91 6.51
CA ALA A 467 42.35 -23.49 7.84
C ALA A 467 41.18 -22.87 8.62
N ARG A 468 40.82 -21.63 8.33
CA ARG A 468 39.79 -20.87 9.05
C ARG A 468 38.76 -20.27 8.11
N PRO A 469 37.51 -20.12 8.55
CA PRO A 469 36.51 -19.36 7.81
C PRO A 469 36.99 -17.92 7.57
N ILE A 470 36.53 -17.33 6.48
CA ILE A 470 36.78 -15.92 6.14
C ILE A 470 35.49 -15.16 6.37
N ALA A 471 35.46 -14.34 7.43
CA ALA A 471 34.29 -13.53 7.77
C ALA A 471 34.21 -12.29 6.90
N PHE A 472 33.02 -11.97 6.42
CA PHE A 472 32.76 -10.79 5.62
C PHE A 472 31.34 -10.25 5.83
N GLN A 473 31.14 -9.01 5.42
CA GLN A 473 29.84 -8.35 5.38
C GLN A 473 29.68 -7.64 4.04
N ILE A 474 28.47 -7.70 3.49
CA ILE A 474 28.05 -6.87 2.37
C ILE A 474 27.25 -5.72 2.95
N LEU A 475 27.82 -4.52 2.89
CA LEU A 475 27.24 -3.31 3.45
C LEU A 475 26.96 -2.30 2.35
N GLN A 476 26.04 -1.38 2.60
CA GLN A 476 25.74 -0.30 1.67
C GLN A 476 26.97 0.59 1.40
N THR A 477 27.90 0.64 2.35
CA THR A 477 29.07 1.53 2.32
C THR A 477 30.36 0.89 1.83
N ASN A 478 30.44 -0.45 1.75
CA ASN A 478 31.69 -1.15 1.39
C ASN A 478 31.71 -1.76 -0.01
N SER A 479 30.72 -1.42 -0.84
CA SER A 479 30.65 -1.89 -2.21
C SER A 479 31.68 -1.19 -3.11
N THR A 480 32.37 -1.97 -3.96
CA THR A 480 33.28 -1.42 -4.97
C THR A 480 32.56 -0.78 -6.16
N THR A 481 31.28 -1.09 -6.32
CA THR A 481 30.42 -0.53 -7.38
C THR A 481 29.10 -0.07 -6.80
N ALA A 482 28.80 1.21 -6.95
CA ALA A 482 27.55 1.80 -6.47
C ALA A 482 26.31 1.02 -6.99
N ASN A 483 25.36 0.77 -6.10
CA ASN A 483 24.08 0.09 -6.33
C ASN A 483 24.15 -1.41 -6.70
N THR A 484 25.33 -2.00 -6.97
CA THR A 484 25.45 -3.45 -7.21
C THR A 484 25.90 -4.22 -5.99
N TYR A 485 26.33 -3.51 -4.94
CA TYR A 485 26.89 -4.08 -3.71
C TYR A 485 27.90 -5.19 -3.99
N THR A 486 28.79 -4.96 -4.98
CA THR A 486 29.81 -5.91 -5.39
C THR A 486 31.02 -5.77 -4.50
N LEU A 487 31.48 -6.89 -3.93
CA LEU A 487 32.74 -7.00 -3.20
C LEU A 487 33.71 -7.87 -3.99
N GLU A 488 35.00 -7.55 -3.94
CA GLU A 488 36.07 -8.37 -4.50
C GLU A 488 37.05 -8.74 -3.41
N THR A 489 37.51 -9.98 -3.41
CA THR A 489 38.53 -10.46 -2.47
C THR A 489 39.50 -11.43 -3.15
N THR A 490 40.71 -11.54 -2.57
CA THR A 490 41.69 -12.54 -2.97
C THR A 490 41.94 -13.49 -1.82
N VAL A 491 41.70 -14.78 -2.06
CA VAL A 491 41.99 -15.86 -1.10
C VAL A 491 43.23 -16.59 -1.57
N LYS A 492 44.24 -16.68 -0.69
CA LYS A 492 45.53 -17.24 -0.99
C LYS A 492 45.71 -18.62 -0.34
N ASP A 493 46.12 -19.62 -1.10
CA ASP A 493 46.53 -20.92 -0.56
C ASP A 493 48.02 -21.12 -0.56
N VAL A 494 48.47 -21.87 0.43
CA VAL A 494 49.85 -22.29 0.56
C VAL A 494 50.08 -23.57 -0.26
N PRO A 495 51.11 -23.68 -1.09
CA PRO A 495 51.44 -24.94 -1.71
C PRO A 495 51.63 -26.06 -0.68
N LYS A 496 51.24 -27.30 -1.01
CA LYS A 496 51.41 -28.46 -0.13
C LYS A 496 52.83 -28.50 0.43
N ASN A 497 52.94 -28.84 1.72
CA ASN A 497 54.18 -28.86 2.49
C ASN A 497 54.93 -27.51 2.49
N GLY A 498 54.22 -26.38 2.41
CA GLY A 498 54.87 -25.08 2.30
C GLY A 498 55.67 -24.86 1.03
N GLY A 499 55.49 -25.73 0.00
CA GLY A 499 56.29 -25.77 -1.23
C GLY A 499 57.62 -26.51 -1.06
N PHE A 500 57.79 -27.24 0.03
CA PHE A 500 58.96 -28.11 0.25
C PHE A 500 58.59 -29.58 -0.06
N ASN A 501 59.51 -30.32 -0.71
CA ASN A 501 59.37 -31.75 -0.87
C ASN A 501 59.71 -32.44 0.46
N LEU A 502 58.78 -33.24 0.99
CA LEU A 502 59.08 -34.09 2.13
C LEU A 502 60.05 -35.19 1.68
N PRO A 503 61.08 -35.54 2.51
CA PRO A 503 61.88 -36.72 2.22
C PRO A 503 60.96 -37.95 2.18
N VAL A 504 61.19 -38.81 1.18
CA VAL A 504 60.45 -40.08 1.00
C VAL A 504 60.82 -41.03 2.14
N THR A 505 60.15 -40.89 3.26
CA THR A 505 60.31 -41.84 4.39
C THR A 505 58.91 -42.31 4.84
N GLY A 506 58.62 -43.54 4.47
CA GLY A 506 57.69 -44.46 5.11
C GLY A 506 56.23 -43.96 5.36
N ALA A 507 55.32 -44.82 5.00
CA ALA A 507 53.86 -44.66 5.02
C ALA A 507 53.15 -44.29 6.35
N ALA A 508 53.85 -43.74 7.35
CA ALA A 508 53.27 -43.46 8.66
C ALA A 508 52.77 -42.03 8.91
N GLY A 509 53.09 -41.07 8.00
CA GLY A 509 52.78 -39.64 8.20
C GLY A 509 51.43 -39.14 7.68
N ILE A 510 50.77 -39.90 6.81
CA ILE A 510 49.57 -39.42 6.09
C ILE A 510 48.28 -39.57 6.92
N GLY A 511 48.32 -40.40 8.00
CA GLY A 511 47.11 -40.73 8.78
C GLY A 511 46.61 -39.62 9.69
N VAL A 512 47.46 -38.63 10.07
CA VAL A 512 47.10 -37.61 11.07
C VAL A 512 46.39 -36.41 10.45
N LEU A 513 46.78 -36.03 9.19
CA LEU A 513 46.17 -34.86 8.54
C LEU A 513 44.84 -35.18 7.84
N ILE A 514 44.64 -36.43 7.38
CA ILE A 514 43.33 -36.87 6.87
C ILE A 514 42.31 -37.02 8.02
N GLY A 515 42.77 -37.34 9.26
CA GLY A 515 41.94 -37.39 10.45
C GLY A 515 41.37 -36.03 10.90
N ALA A 516 42.12 -34.93 10.68
CA ALA A 516 41.66 -33.58 11.07
C ALA A 516 40.62 -33.00 10.07
N GLY A 517 40.79 -33.30 8.75
CA GLY A 517 39.82 -32.86 7.75
C GLY A 517 38.47 -33.61 7.83
N THR A 518 38.49 -34.90 8.18
CA THR A 518 37.29 -35.72 8.36
C THR A 518 36.59 -35.46 9.70
N LEU A 519 37.30 -34.95 10.75
CA LEU A 519 36.69 -34.55 12.02
C LEU A 519 35.87 -33.27 11.90
N LEU A 520 36.21 -32.35 11.00
CA LEU A 520 35.41 -31.12 10.76
C LEU A 520 34.13 -31.41 9.97
N VAL A 521 34.14 -32.37 9.06
CA VAL A 521 32.92 -32.80 8.32
C VAL A 521 32.11 -33.80 9.13
N GLY A 522 32.77 -34.67 9.93
CA GLY A 522 32.11 -35.65 10.82
C GLY A 522 31.55 -35.06 12.09
N GLY A 523 32.12 -33.95 12.61
CA GLY A 523 31.67 -33.27 13.84
C GLY A 523 30.28 -32.65 13.71
N ALA A 524 29.99 -32.04 12.59
CA ALA A 524 28.66 -31.47 12.33
C ALA A 524 27.57 -32.57 12.21
N GLY A 525 27.92 -33.70 11.58
CA GLY A 525 27.02 -34.86 11.49
C GLY A 525 26.79 -35.57 12.84
N ALA A 526 27.83 -35.68 13.69
CA ALA A 526 27.73 -36.33 14.99
C ALA A 526 26.94 -35.52 16.02
N ILE A 527 27.03 -34.17 15.98
CA ILE A 527 26.23 -33.26 16.82
C ILE A 527 24.75 -33.34 16.42
N ALA A 528 24.45 -33.39 15.11
CA ALA A 528 23.07 -33.55 14.63
C ALA A 528 22.46 -34.91 15.03
N LEU A 529 23.23 -36.00 15.03
CA LEU A 529 22.78 -37.33 15.47
C LEU A 529 22.65 -37.44 16.99
N ALA A 530 23.52 -36.76 17.77
CA ALA A 530 23.43 -36.75 19.23
C ALA A 530 22.23 -35.91 19.71
N ASN A 531 21.92 -34.82 19.05
CA ASN A 531 20.73 -33.99 19.36
C ASN A 531 19.43 -34.69 18.94
N LYS A 532 19.43 -35.49 17.87
CA LYS A 532 18.26 -36.31 17.49
C LYS A 532 18.00 -37.40 18.53
N ARG A 533 19.04 -38.11 19.02
CA ARG A 533 18.90 -39.14 20.08
C ARG A 533 18.47 -38.59 21.44
N ARG A 534 18.82 -37.33 21.76
CA ARG A 534 18.33 -36.68 23.01
C ARG A 534 16.88 -36.24 22.92
N LYS A 535 16.37 -35.91 21.75
CA LYS A 535 14.94 -35.62 21.55
C LYS A 535 14.09 -36.89 21.64
N ASP A 536 14.56 -38.00 21.05
CA ASP A 536 13.84 -39.29 21.08
C ASP A 536 13.82 -39.93 22.48
N GLN A 537 14.66 -39.48 23.44
CA GLN A 537 14.64 -39.92 24.84
C GLN A 537 13.83 -39.01 25.78
N ALA A 538 13.42 -37.84 25.33
CA ALA A 538 12.59 -36.93 26.13
C ALA A 538 11.08 -37.12 25.85
N ASP A 539 10.72 -37.86 24.80
CA ASP A 539 9.33 -38.15 24.41
C ASP A 539 8.92 -39.62 24.65
N SER A 540 9.68 -40.37 25.50
CA SER A 540 9.32 -41.74 25.90
C SER A 540 9.02 -41.84 27.39
#